data_39c8c61ef7a5551a2b800ba4b46071e4
#
_entry.id   39c8c61ef7a5551a2b800ba4b46071e4
#
_cell.length_a   1.000
_cell.length_b   1.000
_cell.length_c   1.000
_cell.angle_alpha   90.00
_cell.angle_beta   90.00
_cell.angle_gamma   90.00
#
_symmetry.space_group_name_H-M   'P 1'
#
loop_
_entity.id
_entity.type
_entity.pdbx_description
1 polymer ?
#
loop_
_entity_poly.entity_id
_entity_poly.type
_entity_poly.pdbx_seq_one_letter_code
_entity_poly.pdbx_strand_id
1 'polypeptide(L)'
;MTRRLLYTALALVGFSNTSLAQSTVDFSSFTRTSYNEVTVHDPSIVYDKVGTYYIFGSHRAVAKTTDLVNWTQCADNVNNYGNYGWQNAGYTIEGNEWAPDVIWNPTMNKWLMYMSLNGDKWCSSIVCLAADNIEGPYIYQGVVIYSGFRGRVDHVGYTKTGDWKHTDLAQVTGATSLPERYNVENWGSFWPNCIDPCVSLDNDKMYLTYGSWSGGIFQIQLDPSTGLRDYSVEYPYEINGTAATPGAANANCTSDPYFGKKLAGGYYVSGEGAYIKKIGKYYYLFLSYGGLESTGGYEMRVFRSEHIDGPYDYALYDSYRLNYGPNAKTNRGQRLLGAMGAWGAVNEGELAQGHNSVLVDEQGDAFVVYHTRYQHKGEMHNVRVRQLFVNKNGFLLTSPFRYTGKQTRQSDIESKRLFTSEQVAGTYQMMLHPYKLDHQNKQVSEAQTITLTADGKIIGDGIEDGVWEFTDENKSFVHLEIDLEDYYGVAIRQNVDHLLNASAICFSAVKESYQYGGEAVWLYKLDNSTTGIHNVERENVNTANAPSYNLAGQRVSKNYKGIIIQNGKKFIKK
;
A
#
# COMPACT_ATOMS: atom_id res chain seq x y z
N MET A 1 -26.67 -58.67 -24.46
CA MET A 1 -25.37 -58.25 -25.00
C MET A 1 -25.56 -57.84 -26.44
N THR A 2 -25.72 -56.57 -26.70
CA THR A 2 -25.69 -56.05 -28.10
C THR A 2 -25.21 -54.60 -28.06
N ARG A 3 -24.00 -54.39 -28.47
CA ARG A 3 -23.39 -53.07 -28.63
C ARG A 3 -24.03 -52.36 -29.82
N ARG A 4 -24.61 -51.19 -29.62
CA ARG A 4 -24.97 -50.25 -30.69
C ARG A 4 -23.80 -49.28 -30.88
N LEU A 5 -23.18 -49.33 -32.07
CA LEU A 5 -22.30 -48.29 -32.58
C LEU A 5 -23.19 -47.12 -33.06
N LEU A 6 -22.97 -45.93 -32.49
CA LEU A 6 -23.44 -44.69 -33.09
C LEU A 6 -22.28 -44.09 -33.90
N TYR A 7 -22.51 -43.89 -35.17
CA TYR A 7 -21.67 -43.07 -36.04
C TYR A 7 -22.12 -41.60 -35.85
N THR A 8 -21.25 -40.77 -35.32
CA THR A 8 -21.45 -39.31 -35.29
C THR A 8 -20.72 -38.74 -36.52
N ALA A 9 -21.47 -38.15 -37.41
CA ALA A 9 -20.92 -37.41 -38.55
C ALA A 9 -20.33 -36.10 -38.03
N LEU A 10 -19.01 -35.89 -38.19
CA LEU A 10 -18.34 -34.61 -37.96
C LEU A 10 -18.70 -33.67 -39.13
N ALA A 11 -19.52 -32.66 -38.85
CA ALA A 11 -19.63 -31.51 -39.73
C ALA A 11 -18.43 -30.57 -39.43
N LEU A 12 -17.48 -30.50 -40.36
CA LEU A 12 -16.45 -29.45 -40.36
C LEU A 12 -17.15 -28.10 -40.63
N VAL A 13 -17.43 -27.35 -39.57
CA VAL A 13 -17.68 -25.93 -39.69
C VAL A 13 -16.30 -25.27 -39.69
N GLY A 14 -15.91 -24.74 -40.84
CA GLY A 14 -14.71 -23.92 -40.95
C GLY A 14 -14.90 -22.63 -40.17
N PHE A 15 -14.36 -22.55 -38.97
CA PHE A 15 -14.15 -21.27 -38.28
C PHE A 15 -13.06 -20.54 -39.06
N SER A 16 -13.44 -19.47 -39.75
CA SER A 16 -12.50 -18.46 -40.19
C SER A 16 -11.96 -17.80 -38.92
N ASN A 17 -10.74 -18.12 -38.56
CA ASN A 17 -9.97 -17.35 -37.59
C ASN A 17 -9.80 -15.94 -38.16
N THR A 18 -10.74 -15.07 -37.86
CA THR A 18 -10.45 -13.63 -37.85
C THR A 18 -9.60 -13.39 -36.61
N SER A 19 -8.28 -13.41 -36.78
CA SER A 19 -7.38 -12.82 -35.79
C SER A 19 -7.83 -11.38 -35.61
N LEU A 20 -8.47 -11.09 -34.47
CA LEU A 20 -8.66 -9.73 -34.02
C LEU A 20 -7.25 -9.15 -33.91
N ALA A 21 -6.90 -8.27 -34.83
CA ALA A 21 -5.64 -7.55 -34.78
C ALA A 21 -5.56 -6.90 -33.41
N GLN A 22 -4.58 -7.28 -32.63
CA GLN A 22 -4.27 -6.71 -31.33
C GLN A 22 -4.08 -5.20 -31.54
N SER A 23 -5.10 -4.40 -31.25
CA SER A 23 -5.01 -2.95 -31.37
C SER A 23 -4.17 -2.44 -30.21
N THR A 24 -2.88 -2.40 -30.41
CA THR A 24 -1.98 -1.69 -29.51
C THR A 24 -2.33 -0.21 -29.58
N VAL A 25 -2.61 0.42 -28.42
CA VAL A 25 -2.78 1.87 -28.39
C VAL A 25 -1.45 2.50 -28.78
N ASP A 26 -1.47 3.28 -29.83
CA ASP A 26 -0.32 4.10 -30.19
C ASP A 26 -0.26 5.33 -29.28
N PHE A 27 0.55 5.26 -28.25
CA PHE A 27 0.80 6.40 -27.35
C PHE A 27 1.72 7.47 -27.96
N SER A 28 2.23 7.30 -29.19
CA SER A 28 3.13 8.27 -29.83
C SER A 28 2.46 9.62 -30.10
N SER A 29 1.11 9.62 -30.25
CA SER A 29 0.33 10.84 -30.44
C SER A 29 0.08 11.65 -29.17
N PHE A 30 0.38 11.10 -27.98
CA PHE A 30 0.16 11.76 -26.69
C PHE A 30 1.41 12.50 -26.24
N THR A 31 1.23 13.67 -25.63
CA THR A 31 2.32 14.37 -24.96
C THR A 31 2.72 13.59 -23.71
N ARG A 32 3.98 13.21 -23.64
CA ARG A 32 4.52 12.57 -22.44
C ARG A 32 4.86 13.61 -21.37
N THR A 33 4.72 13.22 -20.12
CA THR A 33 5.15 13.98 -18.95
C THR A 33 6.15 13.16 -18.14
N SER A 34 7.00 13.84 -17.42
CA SER A 34 7.92 13.26 -16.44
C SER A 34 7.59 13.80 -15.06
N TYR A 35 7.99 13.07 -14.05
CA TYR A 35 7.77 13.42 -12.66
C TYR A 35 9.13 13.49 -11.95
N ASN A 36 9.22 14.36 -10.95
CA ASN A 36 10.37 14.37 -10.06
C ASN A 36 10.26 13.21 -9.08
N GLU A 37 11.10 12.21 -9.26
CA GLU A 37 11.11 10.99 -8.45
C GLU A 37 12.22 11.06 -7.40
N VAL A 38 12.03 10.36 -6.29
CA VAL A 38 13.00 10.29 -5.19
C VAL A 38 13.23 8.85 -4.79
N THR A 39 14.40 8.63 -4.19
CA THR A 39 14.84 7.35 -3.66
C THR A 39 14.76 7.40 -2.13
N VAL A 40 13.69 6.85 -1.57
CA VAL A 40 13.49 6.67 -0.13
C VAL A 40 13.04 5.25 0.10
N HIS A 41 13.83 4.49 0.87
CA HIS A 41 13.49 3.12 1.25
C HIS A 41 12.61 3.15 2.51
N ASP A 42 11.62 2.25 2.61
CA ASP A 42 10.71 2.14 3.75
C ASP A 42 9.98 3.47 4.08
N PRO A 43 9.27 4.08 3.09
CA PRO A 43 8.74 5.43 3.25
C PRO A 43 7.57 5.49 4.25
N SER A 44 7.71 6.26 5.32
CA SER A 44 6.62 6.67 6.22
C SER A 44 6.12 8.04 5.82
N ILE A 45 4.84 8.14 5.41
CA ILE A 45 4.20 9.38 4.94
C ILE A 45 3.52 10.12 6.08
N VAL A 46 3.73 11.44 6.13
CA VAL A 46 3.04 12.31 7.07
C VAL A 46 2.72 13.67 6.42
N TYR A 47 1.59 14.26 6.80
CA TYR A 47 1.14 15.58 6.36
C TYR A 47 1.39 16.63 7.45
N ASP A 48 2.02 17.75 7.10
CA ASP A 48 2.37 18.81 8.04
C ASP A 48 1.19 19.70 8.47
N LYS A 49 -0.02 19.42 7.95
CA LYS A 49 -1.27 20.16 8.15
C LYS A 49 -1.32 21.59 7.57
N VAL A 50 -0.29 21.98 6.83
CA VAL A 50 -0.23 23.30 6.18
C VAL A 50 0.06 23.23 4.67
N GLY A 51 0.05 22.04 4.08
CA GLY A 51 0.10 21.85 2.64
C GLY A 51 1.26 21.00 2.12
N THR A 52 2.11 20.46 3.00
CA THR A 52 3.27 19.65 2.59
C THR A 52 3.20 18.25 3.16
N TYR A 53 3.46 17.28 2.33
CA TYR A 53 3.64 15.88 2.70
C TYR A 53 5.12 15.56 2.78
N TYR A 54 5.51 14.83 3.81
CA TYR A 54 6.87 14.36 4.01
C TYR A 54 6.89 12.84 4.01
N ILE A 55 7.96 12.26 3.49
CA ILE A 55 8.30 10.85 3.68
C ILE A 55 9.65 10.75 4.37
N PHE A 56 9.69 9.91 5.39
CA PHE A 56 10.88 9.56 6.15
C PHE A 56 11.18 8.10 5.89
N GLY A 57 12.44 7.75 5.69
CA GLY A 57 12.84 6.38 5.38
C GLY A 57 14.13 5.94 6.06
N SER A 58 14.50 4.73 5.77
CA SER A 58 15.74 4.11 6.27
C SER A 58 16.96 4.99 5.99
N HIS A 59 17.95 4.91 6.88
CA HIS A 59 19.19 5.70 6.84
C HIS A 59 18.94 7.21 6.89
N ARG A 60 17.80 7.63 7.47
CA ARG A 60 17.40 9.03 7.61
C ARG A 60 17.19 9.76 6.27
N ALA A 61 16.81 9.02 5.23
CA ALA A 61 16.37 9.62 3.99
C ALA A 61 15.05 10.37 4.19
N VAL A 62 14.93 11.56 3.61
CA VAL A 62 13.73 12.40 3.72
C VAL A 62 13.45 13.07 2.38
N ALA A 63 12.19 13.09 1.99
CA ALA A 63 11.72 13.85 0.85
C ALA A 63 10.35 14.49 1.15
N LYS A 64 9.98 15.49 0.35
CA LYS A 64 8.71 16.20 0.50
C LYS A 64 8.04 16.52 -0.82
N THR A 65 6.74 16.74 -0.76
CA THR A 65 5.90 17.10 -1.90
C THR A 65 4.69 17.91 -1.45
N THR A 66 4.11 18.68 -2.36
CA THR A 66 2.83 19.37 -2.13
C THR A 66 1.69 18.75 -2.94
N ASP A 67 1.98 17.75 -3.80
CA ASP A 67 1.02 17.19 -4.74
C ASP A 67 1.00 15.64 -4.77
N LEU A 68 1.83 14.97 -3.98
CA LEU A 68 2.04 13.51 -3.96
C LEU A 68 2.55 12.92 -5.29
N VAL A 69 2.95 13.76 -6.22
CA VAL A 69 3.37 13.42 -7.58
C VAL A 69 4.84 13.76 -7.82
N ASN A 70 5.19 15.02 -7.52
CA ASN A 70 6.53 15.54 -7.70
C ASN A 70 7.21 15.72 -6.35
N TRP A 71 8.33 15.03 -6.18
CA TRP A 71 9.03 14.97 -4.91
C TRP A 71 10.33 15.78 -4.95
N THR A 72 10.71 16.30 -3.81
CA THR A 72 11.99 16.97 -3.58
C THR A 72 12.73 16.23 -2.48
N GLN A 73 13.92 15.72 -2.79
CA GLN A 73 14.80 15.11 -1.81
C GLN A 73 15.29 16.16 -0.83
N CYS A 74 15.08 15.95 0.47
CA CYS A 74 15.55 16.82 1.54
C CYS A 74 16.86 16.30 2.14
N ALA A 75 16.93 14.98 2.33
CA ALA A 75 18.13 14.28 2.77
C ALA A 75 18.14 12.87 2.16
N ASP A 76 19.28 12.39 1.72
CA ASP A 76 19.47 11.07 1.12
C ASP A 76 20.24 10.11 2.04
N ASN A 77 20.79 10.61 3.12
CA ASN A 77 21.51 9.83 4.13
C ASN A 77 21.58 10.54 5.48
N VAL A 78 22.22 9.86 6.43
CA VAL A 78 22.42 10.21 7.83
C VAL A 78 22.93 11.64 8.13
N ASN A 79 23.45 12.38 7.18
CA ASN A 79 24.23 13.57 7.50
C ASN A 79 23.41 14.86 7.66
N ASN A 80 22.17 14.92 7.19
CA ASN A 80 21.46 16.18 7.03
C ASN A 80 20.37 16.46 8.06
N TYR A 81 19.84 15.46 8.78
CA TYR A 81 18.80 15.67 9.81
C TYR A 81 19.33 15.72 11.24
N GLY A 82 20.62 15.99 11.37
CA GLY A 82 21.21 16.38 12.62
C GLY A 82 21.62 15.24 13.54
N ASN A 83 22.23 15.66 14.61
CA ASN A 83 22.54 14.83 15.76
C ASN A 83 21.27 14.65 16.59
N TYR A 84 20.63 13.49 16.50
CA TYR A 84 19.44 13.19 17.26
C TYR A 84 19.65 13.05 18.76
N GLY A 85 20.88 13.31 19.25
CA GLY A 85 21.22 13.26 20.66
C GLY A 85 21.36 11.85 21.24
N TRP A 86 21.19 10.80 20.44
CA TRP A 86 21.31 9.43 20.94
C TRP A 86 22.71 9.01 21.33
N GLN A 87 23.76 9.71 20.84
CA GLN A 87 25.11 9.54 21.34
C GLN A 87 25.22 9.88 22.84
N ASN A 88 24.45 10.85 23.31
CA ASN A 88 24.38 11.20 24.74
C ASN A 88 23.74 10.09 25.57
N ALA A 89 22.90 9.27 24.95
CA ALA A 89 22.32 8.08 25.56
C ALA A 89 23.23 6.84 25.41
N GLY A 90 24.34 6.96 24.72
CA GLY A 90 25.34 5.90 24.55
C GLY A 90 25.20 5.10 23.26
N TYR A 91 24.43 5.60 22.28
CA TYR A 91 24.33 4.96 20.96
C TYR A 91 25.41 5.50 20.00
N THR A 92 26.00 4.62 19.22
CA THR A 92 26.84 4.93 18.06
C THR A 92 26.05 4.61 16.80
N ILE A 93 25.88 5.58 15.90
CA ILE A 93 25.16 5.39 14.65
C ILE A 93 26.11 4.82 13.60
N GLU A 94 25.80 3.63 13.12
CA GLU A 94 26.63 2.90 12.15
C GLU A 94 25.84 2.47 10.90
N GLY A 95 24.79 3.22 10.53
CA GLY A 95 23.99 2.95 9.34
C GLY A 95 22.89 1.89 9.53
N ASN A 96 22.55 1.54 10.75
CA ASN A 96 21.53 0.53 11.08
C ASN A 96 20.23 1.14 11.64
N GLU A 97 20.01 2.40 11.38
CA GLU A 97 18.77 3.10 11.60
C GLU A 97 17.84 2.90 10.40
N TRP A 98 16.78 2.12 10.61
CA TRP A 98 15.89 1.66 9.55
C TRP A 98 14.43 1.99 9.83
N ALA A 99 13.64 2.04 8.76
CA ALA A 99 12.19 2.05 8.74
C ALA A 99 11.57 2.94 9.84
N PRO A 100 11.75 4.26 9.79
CA PRO A 100 11.13 5.14 10.78
C PRO A 100 9.63 5.25 10.54
N ASP A 101 8.89 5.61 11.60
CA ASP A 101 7.55 6.15 11.46
C ASP A 101 7.46 7.52 12.15
N VAL A 102 6.75 8.47 11.52
CA VAL A 102 6.62 9.84 12.02
C VAL A 102 5.16 10.20 12.19
N ILE A 103 4.81 10.72 13.37
CA ILE A 103 3.45 11.12 13.70
C ILE A 103 3.41 12.45 14.47
N TRP A 104 2.36 13.23 14.26
CA TRP A 104 2.04 14.34 15.14
C TRP A 104 1.39 13.85 16.41
N ASN A 105 1.97 14.19 17.56
CA ASN A 105 1.39 13.92 18.87
C ASN A 105 0.71 15.19 19.41
N PRO A 106 -0.62 15.24 19.45
CA PRO A 106 -1.35 16.43 19.90
C PRO A 106 -1.22 16.70 21.40
N THR A 107 -0.96 15.67 22.20
CA THR A 107 -0.80 15.81 23.67
C THR A 107 0.51 16.51 24.01
N MET A 108 1.59 16.15 23.35
CA MET A 108 2.90 16.78 23.52
C MET A 108 3.07 18.05 22.68
N ASN A 109 2.19 18.28 21.69
CA ASN A 109 2.33 19.31 20.66
C ASN A 109 3.70 19.22 19.97
N LYS A 110 4.08 17.97 19.56
CA LYS A 110 5.36 17.65 18.94
C LYS A 110 5.20 16.62 17.82
N TRP A 111 6.12 16.64 16.90
CA TRP A 111 6.37 15.54 15.96
C TRP A 111 7.18 14.48 16.69
N LEU A 112 6.71 13.24 16.64
CA LEU A 112 7.44 12.09 17.15
C LEU A 112 7.93 11.23 15.99
N MET A 113 9.18 10.82 16.06
CA MET A 113 9.78 9.85 15.16
C MET A 113 10.15 8.60 15.95
N TYR A 114 9.67 7.46 15.48
CA TYR A 114 10.06 6.16 15.99
C TYR A 114 11.03 5.54 15.00
N MET A 115 12.22 5.17 15.47
CA MET A 115 13.30 4.69 14.63
C MET A 115 13.77 3.32 15.09
N SER A 116 13.89 2.39 14.15
CA SER A 116 14.54 1.11 14.41
C SER A 116 16.05 1.29 14.55
N LEU A 117 16.63 0.73 15.61
CA LEU A 117 18.07 0.50 15.73
C LEU A 117 18.29 -1.01 15.65
N ASN A 118 18.64 -1.51 14.46
CA ASN A 118 18.78 -2.94 14.24
C ASN A 118 20.13 -3.44 14.75
N GLY A 119 20.12 -4.50 15.51
CA GLY A 119 21.30 -5.10 16.11
C GLY A 119 21.51 -6.57 15.75
N ASP A 120 22.73 -7.03 15.88
CA ASP A 120 23.09 -8.43 15.68
C ASP A 120 22.33 -9.36 16.64
N LYS A 121 22.03 -10.57 16.18
CA LYS A 121 21.36 -11.60 17.00
C LYS A 121 20.05 -11.12 17.62
N TRP A 122 19.29 -10.28 16.87
CA TRP A 122 18.02 -9.68 17.31
C TRP A 122 18.14 -8.76 18.54
N CYS A 123 19.33 -8.26 18.86
CA CYS A 123 19.53 -7.25 19.90
C CYS A 123 19.15 -5.85 19.40
N SER A 124 17.96 -5.74 18.86
CA SER A 124 17.42 -4.49 18.30
C SER A 124 16.62 -3.70 19.32
N SER A 125 16.28 -2.46 18.96
CA SER A 125 15.40 -1.60 19.75
C SER A 125 14.68 -0.60 18.86
N ILE A 126 13.54 -0.12 19.32
CA ILE A 126 12.85 1.04 18.75
C ILE A 126 13.01 2.20 19.71
N VAL A 127 13.48 3.33 19.21
CA VAL A 127 13.67 4.57 19.97
C VAL A 127 12.63 5.60 19.56
N CYS A 128 12.25 6.48 20.50
CA CYS A 128 11.43 7.64 20.26
C CYS A 128 12.30 8.90 20.24
N LEU A 129 12.06 9.77 19.26
CA LEU A 129 12.65 11.09 19.13
C LEU A 129 11.52 12.10 18.97
N ALA A 130 11.71 13.34 19.45
CA ALA A 130 10.71 14.40 19.39
C ALA A 130 11.27 15.68 18.79
N ALA A 131 10.43 16.41 18.04
CA ALA A 131 10.76 17.68 17.44
C ALA A 131 9.59 18.67 17.51
N ASP A 132 9.91 19.96 17.55
CA ASP A 132 8.90 21.03 17.44
C ASP A 132 8.48 21.24 15.98
N ASN A 133 9.38 21.00 15.04
CA ASN A 133 9.15 21.12 13.61
C ASN A 133 9.29 19.74 12.94
N ILE A 134 8.48 19.48 11.91
CA ILE A 134 8.52 18.23 11.16
C ILE A 134 9.89 17.95 10.51
N GLU A 135 10.60 18.98 10.12
CA GLU A 135 11.96 18.87 9.58
C GLU A 135 13.05 18.75 10.68
N GLY A 136 12.65 18.68 11.94
CA GLY A 136 13.57 18.55 13.08
C GLY A 136 14.05 19.90 13.65
N PRO A 137 15.13 19.89 14.50
CA PRO A 137 15.87 18.70 14.89
C PRO A 137 15.07 17.75 15.77
N TYR A 138 15.16 16.45 15.50
CA TYR A 138 14.59 15.41 16.34
C TYR A 138 15.56 15.06 17.46
N ILE A 139 15.06 15.07 18.70
CA ILE A 139 15.86 14.84 19.91
C ILE A 139 15.41 13.54 20.57
N TYR A 140 16.36 12.69 20.88
CA TYR A 140 16.15 11.41 21.57
C TYR A 140 15.40 11.58 22.89
N GLN A 141 14.33 10.81 23.07
CA GLN A 141 13.50 10.78 24.28
C GLN A 141 13.76 9.50 25.09
N GLY A 142 13.91 8.36 24.45
CA GLY A 142 14.13 7.07 25.12
C GLY A 142 13.93 5.87 24.19
N VAL A 143 14.21 4.69 24.71
CA VAL A 143 13.87 3.43 24.07
C VAL A 143 12.43 3.07 24.42
N VAL A 144 11.68 2.61 23.44
CA VAL A 144 10.29 2.18 23.61
C VAL A 144 10.19 0.69 23.87
N ILE A 145 11.02 -0.10 23.18
CA ILE A 145 11.04 -1.56 23.30
C ILE A 145 12.36 -2.15 22.84
N TYR A 146 12.74 -3.26 23.46
CA TYR A 146 13.95 -4.01 23.15
C TYR A 146 13.63 -5.43 22.71
N SER A 147 14.52 -6.04 21.91
CA SER A 147 14.54 -7.48 21.63
C SER A 147 15.91 -8.10 21.91
N GLY A 148 15.98 -9.44 21.99
CA GLY A 148 17.24 -10.17 22.14
C GLY A 148 17.89 -10.02 23.51
N PHE A 149 17.33 -10.64 24.54
CA PHE A 149 17.84 -10.47 25.93
C PHE A 149 18.98 -11.40 26.30
N ARG A 150 19.03 -12.60 25.71
CA ARG A 150 20.08 -13.58 26.05
C ARG A 150 21.42 -13.12 25.51
N GLY A 151 22.39 -12.98 26.43
CA GLY A 151 23.75 -12.59 26.06
C GLY A 151 23.80 -11.28 25.31
N ARG A 152 22.84 -10.38 25.60
CA ARG A 152 22.74 -9.10 24.95
C ARG A 152 24.03 -8.33 25.03
N VAL A 153 24.64 -8.14 23.90
CA VAL A 153 25.72 -7.21 23.66
C VAL A 153 25.17 -6.23 22.68
N ASP A 154 25.06 -4.98 23.09
CA ASP A 154 24.54 -3.94 22.20
C ASP A 154 25.59 -3.62 21.13
N HIS A 155 25.44 -4.25 19.99
CA HIS A 155 26.41 -4.15 18.92
C HIS A 155 26.23 -2.92 18.07
N VAL A 156 25.00 -2.47 17.90
CA VAL A 156 24.75 -1.40 16.97
C VAL A 156 24.24 -0.21 17.71
N GLY A 157 25.06 0.80 17.66
CA GLY A 157 24.71 2.10 18.15
C GLY A 157 24.68 2.26 19.66
N TYR A 158 24.96 1.23 20.44
CA TYR A 158 24.94 1.31 21.89
C TYR A 158 26.31 0.96 22.49
N THR A 159 26.97 1.91 23.11
CA THR A 159 28.33 1.75 23.63
C THR A 159 28.40 1.15 25.05
N LYS A 160 27.25 1.06 25.74
CA LYS A 160 27.21 0.48 27.08
C LYS A 160 27.06 -1.03 26.95
N THR A 161 28.10 -1.76 27.26
CA THR A 161 28.02 -3.20 27.46
C THR A 161 27.07 -3.46 28.61
N GLY A 162 25.97 -4.10 28.35
CA GLY A 162 24.99 -4.46 29.36
C GLY A 162 24.40 -5.81 29.08
N ASP A 163 24.02 -6.49 30.12
CA ASP A 163 23.09 -7.60 29.99
C ASP A 163 21.67 -7.02 29.89
N TRP A 164 20.67 -7.88 29.82
CA TRP A 164 19.27 -7.48 29.78
C TRP A 164 18.83 -6.50 30.90
N LYS A 165 19.61 -6.34 31.97
CA LYS A 165 19.32 -5.50 33.15
C LYS A 165 19.32 -3.99 32.83
N HIS A 166 19.95 -3.57 31.75
CA HIS A 166 19.87 -2.18 31.31
C HIS A 166 18.65 -1.88 30.42
N THR A 167 17.87 -2.93 30.09
CA THR A 167 16.57 -2.78 29.42
C THR A 167 15.46 -2.57 30.46
N ASP A 168 14.26 -2.26 30.01
CA ASP A 168 13.07 -2.12 30.85
C ASP A 168 12.39 -3.46 31.20
N LEU A 169 12.98 -4.61 30.83
CA LEU A 169 12.39 -5.94 31.05
C LEU A 169 12.08 -6.20 32.53
N ALA A 170 13.00 -5.85 33.45
CA ALA A 170 12.79 -6.02 34.87
C ALA A 170 11.63 -5.12 35.37
N GLN A 171 11.53 -3.91 34.88
CA GLN A 171 10.46 -2.97 35.23
C GLN A 171 9.08 -3.48 34.79
N VAL A 172 9.00 -4.01 33.55
CA VAL A 172 7.72 -4.50 32.99
C VAL A 172 7.29 -5.84 33.62
N THR A 173 8.24 -6.73 33.90
CA THR A 173 7.92 -8.12 34.31
C THR A 173 8.13 -8.38 35.79
N GLY A 174 8.73 -7.47 36.54
CA GLY A 174 9.16 -7.71 37.94
C GLY A 174 10.29 -8.73 38.09
N ALA A 175 10.96 -9.14 36.99
CA ALA A 175 11.94 -10.20 36.99
C ALA A 175 13.25 -9.78 37.67
N THR A 176 13.76 -10.62 38.55
CA THR A 176 15.08 -10.46 39.21
C THR A 176 16.19 -11.27 38.52
N SER A 177 15.80 -12.21 37.64
CA SER A 177 16.67 -12.98 36.76
C SER A 177 16.03 -13.04 35.37
N LEU A 178 16.83 -13.28 34.33
CA LEU A 178 16.30 -13.41 32.98
C LEU A 178 15.27 -14.55 32.91
N PRO A 179 13.99 -14.29 32.63
CA PRO A 179 12.98 -15.33 32.53
C PRO A 179 13.34 -16.37 31.47
N GLU A 180 13.01 -17.64 31.73
CA GLU A 180 13.32 -18.77 30.86
C GLU A 180 12.87 -18.54 29.42
N ARG A 181 11.66 -18.00 29.24
CA ARG A 181 11.09 -17.74 27.92
C ARG A 181 11.86 -16.73 27.07
N TYR A 182 12.67 -15.88 27.69
CA TYR A 182 13.53 -14.91 27.00
C TYR A 182 15.00 -15.34 26.94
N ASN A 183 15.35 -16.44 27.63
CA ASN A 183 16.70 -17.01 27.62
C ASN A 183 16.83 -18.08 26.52
N VAL A 184 16.57 -17.70 25.25
CA VAL A 184 16.57 -18.60 24.10
C VAL A 184 17.66 -18.23 23.10
N GLU A 185 18.28 -19.23 22.47
CA GLU A 185 19.29 -19.02 21.42
C GLU A 185 18.64 -18.63 20.08
N ASN A 186 17.56 -19.33 19.72
CA ASN A 186 16.83 -19.10 18.50
C ASN A 186 15.68 -18.11 18.74
N TRP A 187 16.04 -16.87 19.02
CA TRP A 187 15.12 -15.79 19.34
C TRP A 187 13.97 -15.68 18.36
N GLY A 188 14.31 -15.61 17.07
CA GLY A 188 13.34 -15.41 15.99
C GLY A 188 12.32 -16.52 15.82
N SER A 189 12.49 -17.69 16.46
CA SER A 189 11.46 -18.72 16.48
C SER A 189 10.28 -18.38 17.39
N PHE A 190 10.45 -17.45 18.31
CA PHE A 190 9.48 -17.19 19.38
C PHE A 190 9.07 -15.71 19.47
N TRP A 191 10.05 -14.79 19.36
CA TRP A 191 9.90 -13.39 19.72
C TRP A 191 10.18 -12.46 18.54
N PRO A 192 9.60 -11.26 18.54
CA PRO A 192 9.81 -10.31 17.45
C PRO A 192 11.25 -9.82 17.40
N ASN A 193 11.69 -9.43 16.21
CA ASN A 193 12.74 -8.44 16.04
C ASN A 193 12.10 -7.06 16.25
N CYS A 194 12.52 -6.29 17.26
CA CYS A 194 11.91 -4.99 17.55
C CYS A 194 12.44 -3.91 16.62
N ILE A 195 11.94 -3.95 15.39
CA ILE A 195 12.12 -2.96 14.32
C ILE A 195 10.80 -2.72 13.58
N ASP A 196 10.81 -1.89 12.56
CA ASP A 196 9.69 -1.55 11.69
C ASP A 196 8.48 -1.00 12.47
N PRO A 197 8.65 0.13 13.19
CA PRO A 197 7.56 0.75 13.93
C PRO A 197 6.47 1.31 13.02
N CYS A 198 5.23 1.15 13.44
CA CYS A 198 4.09 1.93 12.96
C CYS A 198 3.33 2.47 14.18
N VAL A 199 3.16 3.76 14.26
CA VAL A 199 2.46 4.40 15.37
C VAL A 199 1.10 4.92 14.92
N SER A 200 0.07 4.57 15.67
CA SER A 200 -1.30 4.93 15.36
C SER A 200 -1.96 5.60 16.57
N LEU A 201 -2.76 6.61 16.29
CA LEU A 201 -3.66 7.21 17.26
C LEU A 201 -5.08 6.69 17.01
N ASP A 202 -5.72 6.20 18.05
CA ASP A 202 -7.12 5.82 18.04
C ASP A 202 -7.82 6.35 19.29
N ASN A 203 -8.71 7.30 19.08
CA ASN A 203 -9.26 8.12 20.15
C ASN A 203 -8.11 8.80 20.94
N ASP A 204 -8.08 8.65 22.25
CA ASP A 204 -7.06 9.22 23.12
C ASP A 204 -5.88 8.27 23.40
N LYS A 205 -5.84 7.13 22.70
CA LYS A 205 -4.81 6.10 22.88
C LYS A 205 -3.80 6.12 21.74
N MET A 206 -2.57 5.80 22.09
CA MET A 206 -1.47 5.70 21.16
C MET A 206 -0.92 4.27 21.16
N TYR A 207 -0.70 3.72 19.98
CA TYR A 207 -0.27 2.33 19.81
C TYR A 207 0.99 2.27 18.96
N LEU A 208 1.94 1.41 19.36
CA LEU A 208 3.08 1.01 18.54
C LEU A 208 2.85 -0.42 18.05
N THR A 209 2.73 -0.59 16.75
CA THR A 209 2.78 -1.88 16.07
C THR A 209 4.20 -2.07 15.53
N TYR A 210 4.79 -3.23 15.71
CA TYR A 210 6.20 -3.46 15.36
C TYR A 210 6.50 -4.95 15.17
N GLY A 211 7.64 -5.23 14.58
CA GLY A 211 8.15 -6.57 14.32
C GLY A 211 8.47 -6.78 12.86
N SER A 212 9.49 -7.58 12.61
CA SER A 212 9.97 -7.94 11.27
C SER A 212 10.29 -9.41 11.25
N TRP A 213 9.60 -10.16 10.41
CA TRP A 213 9.74 -11.63 10.32
C TRP A 213 9.69 -12.31 11.69
N SER A 214 10.68 -13.14 12.01
CA SER A 214 10.91 -13.70 13.35
C SER A 214 9.64 -14.21 14.05
N GLY A 215 9.43 -13.86 15.31
CA GLY A 215 8.34 -14.35 16.16
C GLY A 215 6.98 -13.71 15.89
N GLY A 216 6.89 -12.74 14.98
CA GLY A 216 5.63 -12.12 14.59
C GLY A 216 5.57 -10.61 14.75
N ILE A 217 4.41 -10.07 14.45
CA ILE A 217 4.07 -8.65 14.57
C ILE A 217 3.29 -8.45 15.87
N PHE A 218 3.75 -7.53 16.69
CA PHE A 218 3.19 -7.25 18.01
C PHE A 218 2.74 -5.80 18.13
N GLN A 219 1.94 -5.51 19.15
CA GLN A 219 1.47 -4.19 19.46
C GLN A 219 1.49 -3.92 20.96
N ILE A 220 1.99 -2.74 21.34
CA ILE A 220 1.91 -2.20 22.70
C ILE A 220 1.24 -0.82 22.67
N GLN A 221 0.69 -0.42 23.80
CA GLN A 221 0.19 0.94 24.02
C GLN A 221 1.33 1.84 24.49
N LEU A 222 1.31 3.08 24.00
CA LEU A 222 2.22 4.15 24.38
C LEU A 222 1.50 5.17 25.24
N ASP A 223 2.23 5.84 26.11
CA ASP A 223 1.74 7.00 26.86
C ASP A 223 1.79 8.25 25.96
N PRO A 224 0.63 8.83 25.61
CA PRO A 224 0.58 10.00 24.74
C PRO A 224 1.31 11.23 25.31
N SER A 225 1.54 11.28 26.63
CA SER A 225 2.23 12.41 27.29
C SER A 225 3.75 12.36 27.13
N THR A 226 4.31 11.20 26.85
CA THR A 226 5.75 10.98 26.72
C THR A 226 6.17 10.43 25.36
N GLY A 227 5.26 9.77 24.63
CA GLY A 227 5.57 9.02 23.42
C GLY A 227 6.31 7.70 23.68
N LEU A 228 6.52 7.31 24.92
CA LEU A 228 7.20 6.08 25.32
C LEU A 228 6.17 5.00 25.70
N ARG A 229 6.68 3.81 26.07
CA ARG A 229 5.82 2.72 26.54
C ARG A 229 4.91 3.18 27.68
N ASP A 230 3.65 2.82 27.65
CA ASP A 230 2.72 3.02 28.76
C ASP A 230 2.87 1.85 29.75
N TYR A 231 3.57 2.10 30.86
CA TYR A 231 3.78 1.11 31.91
C TYR A 231 2.55 0.86 32.80
N SER A 232 1.46 1.62 32.60
CA SER A 232 0.19 1.36 33.29
C SER A 232 -0.65 0.30 32.59
N VAL A 233 -0.28 -0.09 31.37
CA VAL A 233 -0.95 -1.13 30.59
C VAL A 233 -0.26 -2.45 30.75
N GLU A 234 -0.97 -3.43 31.32
CA GLU A 234 -0.50 -4.78 31.49
C GLU A 234 -1.06 -5.71 30.41
N TYR A 235 -0.23 -6.62 29.93
CA TYR A 235 -0.62 -7.65 28.95
C TYR A 235 -0.57 -9.04 29.60
N PRO A 236 -1.63 -9.85 29.45
CA PRO A 236 -1.61 -11.22 29.93
C PRO A 236 -0.61 -12.08 29.11
N TYR A 237 -0.12 -13.16 29.70
CA TYR A 237 0.53 -14.18 28.91
C TYR A 237 -0.50 -15.14 28.35
N GLU A 238 -0.56 -15.27 27.02
CA GLU A 238 -1.53 -16.10 26.32
C GLU A 238 -0.88 -17.00 25.27
N ILE A 239 -1.40 -18.22 25.16
CA ILE A 239 -1.06 -19.18 24.11
C ILE A 239 -2.36 -19.49 23.34
N ASN A 240 -2.36 -19.30 22.02
CA ASN A 240 -3.53 -19.49 21.15
C ASN A 240 -4.78 -18.74 21.67
N GLY A 241 -4.61 -17.51 22.16
CA GLY A 241 -5.70 -16.67 22.69
C GLY A 241 -6.24 -17.12 24.05
N THR A 242 -5.55 -18.02 24.75
CA THR A 242 -5.96 -18.49 26.07
C THR A 242 -4.90 -18.15 27.10
N ALA A 243 -5.33 -17.58 28.23
CA ALA A 243 -4.45 -17.24 29.34
C ALA A 243 -3.66 -18.48 29.81
N ALA A 244 -2.36 -18.30 30.01
CA ALA A 244 -1.44 -19.37 30.40
C ALA A 244 -0.44 -18.87 31.45
N THR A 245 0.19 -19.80 32.15
CA THR A 245 1.28 -19.48 33.06
C THR A 245 2.56 -19.31 32.25
N PRO A 246 3.32 -18.19 32.41
CA PRO A 246 4.59 -18.01 31.73
C PRO A 246 5.62 -19.08 32.17
N GLY A 247 6.21 -19.75 31.18
CA GLY A 247 7.26 -20.76 31.35
C GLY A 247 8.30 -20.63 30.26
N ALA A 248 8.63 -21.74 29.57
CA ALA A 248 9.51 -21.72 28.42
C ALA A 248 8.89 -20.94 27.24
N ALA A 249 9.73 -20.53 26.30
CA ALA A 249 9.27 -19.85 25.08
C ALA A 249 8.33 -20.74 24.27
N ASN A 250 7.27 -20.14 23.72
CA ASN A 250 6.26 -20.82 22.94
C ASN A 250 5.95 -20.05 21.65
N ALA A 251 6.11 -20.69 20.51
CA ALA A 251 5.86 -20.07 19.20
C ALA A 251 4.37 -19.67 18.99
N ASN A 252 3.46 -20.32 19.71
CA ASN A 252 2.02 -20.03 19.67
C ASN A 252 1.61 -18.95 20.69
N CYS A 253 2.57 -18.23 21.28
CA CYS A 253 2.27 -17.09 22.14
C CYS A 253 1.52 -16.01 21.35
N THR A 254 0.34 -15.60 21.86
CA THR A 254 -0.51 -14.57 21.26
C THR A 254 -0.58 -13.28 22.07
N SER A 255 -0.10 -13.31 23.32
CA SER A 255 0.11 -12.14 24.17
C SER A 255 1.22 -12.40 25.16
N ASP A 256 2.06 -11.40 25.41
CA ASP A 256 3.19 -11.50 26.34
C ASP A 256 3.30 -10.21 27.17
N PRO A 257 3.57 -10.30 28.47
CA PRO A 257 3.69 -9.12 29.34
C PRO A 257 4.68 -8.08 28.83
N TYR A 258 5.76 -8.50 28.16
CA TYR A 258 6.74 -7.58 27.63
C TYR A 258 6.42 -7.11 26.21
N PHE A 259 6.10 -8.04 25.30
CA PHE A 259 5.92 -7.72 23.88
C PHE A 259 4.49 -7.25 23.55
N GLY A 260 3.53 -7.39 24.47
CA GLY A 260 2.15 -7.02 24.21
C GLY A 260 1.38 -8.07 23.40
N LYS A 261 0.42 -7.62 22.60
CA LYS A 261 -0.50 -8.48 21.84
C LYS A 261 0.11 -8.78 20.46
N LYS A 262 0.13 -10.05 20.07
CA LYS A 262 0.50 -10.48 18.72
C LYS A 262 -0.66 -10.25 17.77
N LEU A 263 -0.42 -9.49 16.70
CA LEU A 263 -1.42 -9.19 15.68
C LEU A 263 -1.33 -10.11 14.46
N ALA A 264 -0.12 -10.53 14.10
CA ALA A 264 0.09 -11.34 12.90
C ALA A 264 1.32 -12.23 13.01
N GLY A 265 1.34 -13.25 12.18
CA GLY A 265 2.51 -14.05 11.88
C GLY A 265 3.04 -14.92 12.99
N GLY A 266 4.30 -15.23 12.87
CA GLY A 266 5.13 -16.05 13.72
C GLY A 266 6.12 -16.88 12.93
N TYR A 267 7.24 -17.25 13.53
CA TYR A 267 8.23 -18.15 12.99
C TYR A 267 8.71 -17.82 11.57
N TYR A 268 9.22 -16.60 11.37
CA TYR A 268 9.77 -16.11 10.07
C TYR A 268 8.78 -16.01 8.90
N VAL A 269 7.49 -16.10 9.16
CA VAL A 269 6.47 -16.02 8.11
C VAL A 269 5.50 -14.87 8.31
N SER A 270 5.81 -13.98 9.21
CA SER A 270 4.96 -12.80 9.51
C SER A 270 5.07 -11.68 8.50
N GLY A 271 6.09 -11.70 7.65
CA GLY A 271 6.43 -10.51 6.85
C GLY A 271 7.05 -9.41 7.71
N GLU A 272 7.16 -8.22 7.13
CA GLU A 272 7.74 -7.04 7.76
C GLU A 272 6.99 -5.77 7.34
N GLY A 273 7.46 -4.58 7.77
CA GLY A 273 6.87 -3.32 7.39
C GLY A 273 5.42 -3.19 7.81
N ALA A 274 5.08 -3.64 9.03
CA ALA A 274 3.72 -3.61 9.53
C ALA A 274 3.20 -2.18 9.60
N TYR A 275 2.08 -1.88 8.91
CA TYR A 275 1.46 -0.57 8.94
C TYR A 275 -0.04 -0.67 9.16
N ILE A 276 -0.57 0.03 10.17
CA ILE A 276 -2.00 0.05 10.47
C ILE A 276 -2.59 1.41 10.11
N LYS A 277 -3.66 1.39 9.34
CA LYS A 277 -4.43 2.60 9.03
C LYS A 277 -5.92 2.34 9.04
N LYS A 278 -6.68 3.26 9.66
CA LYS A 278 -8.14 3.28 9.57
C LYS A 278 -8.55 3.92 8.25
N ILE A 279 -9.35 3.20 7.46
CA ILE A 279 -9.95 3.70 6.22
C ILE A 279 -11.43 3.35 6.28
N GLY A 280 -12.29 4.36 6.30
CA GLY A 280 -13.71 4.15 6.50
C GLY A 280 -14.01 3.44 7.83
N LYS A 281 -14.67 2.29 7.74
CA LYS A 281 -15.12 1.52 8.91
C LYS A 281 -13.99 0.68 9.55
N TYR A 282 -12.99 0.25 8.77
CA TYR A 282 -12.05 -0.78 9.18
C TYR A 282 -10.65 -0.24 9.45
N TYR A 283 -9.90 -0.95 10.29
CA TYR A 283 -8.45 -0.88 10.40
C TYR A 283 -7.85 -1.92 9.46
N TYR A 284 -6.90 -1.49 8.64
CA TYR A 284 -6.17 -2.36 7.72
C TYR A 284 -4.73 -2.47 8.17
N LEU A 285 -4.30 -3.71 8.37
CA LEU A 285 -2.91 -4.07 8.66
C LEU A 285 -2.25 -4.47 7.35
N PHE A 286 -1.27 -3.69 6.92
CA PHE A 286 -0.42 -3.97 5.77
C PHE A 286 0.83 -4.68 6.24
N LEU A 287 1.28 -5.66 5.49
CA LEU A 287 2.51 -6.40 5.70
C LEU A 287 3.21 -6.64 4.36
N SER A 288 4.53 -6.64 4.37
CA SER A 288 5.34 -6.96 3.20
C SER A 288 5.99 -8.32 3.35
N TYR A 289 5.94 -9.12 2.28
CA TYR A 289 6.47 -10.49 2.22
C TYR A 289 7.45 -10.60 1.07
N GLY A 290 8.32 -11.60 1.10
CA GLY A 290 9.38 -11.81 0.12
C GLY A 290 10.66 -11.05 0.48
N GLY A 291 11.69 -11.17 -0.35
CA GLY A 291 12.92 -10.39 -0.23
C GLY A 291 12.80 -9.05 -0.94
N LEU A 292 13.40 -8.03 -0.38
CA LEU A 292 13.30 -6.65 -0.85
C LEU A 292 14.07 -6.37 -2.17
N GLU A 293 14.96 -7.30 -2.56
CA GLU A 293 15.75 -7.18 -3.79
C GLU A 293 14.86 -7.37 -5.04
N SER A 294 15.34 -6.93 -6.19
CA SER A 294 14.61 -7.04 -7.46
C SER A 294 14.23 -8.50 -7.85
N THR A 295 14.92 -9.48 -7.28
CA THR A 295 14.65 -10.91 -7.46
C THR A 295 14.00 -11.56 -6.24
N GLY A 296 13.67 -10.80 -5.21
CA GLY A 296 13.22 -11.31 -3.91
C GLY A 296 11.71 -11.56 -3.83
N GLY A 297 10.94 -11.02 -4.76
CA GLY A 297 9.48 -11.19 -4.78
C GLY A 297 8.74 -10.41 -3.70
N TYR A 298 9.27 -9.25 -3.31
CA TYR A 298 8.64 -8.37 -2.33
C TYR A 298 7.23 -7.97 -2.77
N GLU A 299 6.26 -8.14 -1.87
CA GLU A 299 4.86 -7.85 -2.15
C GLU A 299 4.10 -7.42 -0.89
N MET A 300 3.07 -6.58 -1.08
CA MET A 300 2.19 -6.12 0.00
C MET A 300 0.98 -7.05 0.15
N ARG A 301 0.66 -7.37 1.40
CA ARG A 301 -0.58 -8.02 1.81
C ARG A 301 -1.30 -7.17 2.83
N VAL A 302 -2.63 -7.21 2.80
CA VAL A 302 -3.46 -6.50 3.75
C VAL A 302 -4.41 -7.45 4.44
N PHE A 303 -4.66 -7.17 5.72
CA PHE A 303 -5.65 -7.81 6.57
C PHE A 303 -6.53 -6.73 7.18
N ARG A 304 -7.72 -7.05 7.64
CA ARG A 304 -8.59 -6.05 8.24
C ARG A 304 -9.13 -6.48 9.60
N SER A 305 -9.52 -5.49 10.40
CA SER A 305 -10.22 -5.64 11.67
C SER A 305 -11.17 -4.46 11.89
N GLU A 306 -12.16 -4.63 12.75
CA GLU A 306 -12.98 -3.53 13.27
C GLU A 306 -12.28 -2.79 14.44
N HIS A 307 -11.20 -3.36 14.98
CA HIS A 307 -10.43 -2.83 16.11
C HIS A 307 -8.97 -2.68 15.75
N ILE A 308 -8.33 -1.61 16.27
CA ILE A 308 -6.92 -1.31 15.99
C ILE A 308 -5.97 -2.39 16.51
N ASP A 309 -6.36 -3.06 17.58
CA ASP A 309 -5.62 -4.14 18.23
C ASP A 309 -6.11 -5.55 17.81
N GLY A 310 -6.84 -5.62 16.70
CA GLY A 310 -7.34 -6.86 16.11
C GLY A 310 -8.51 -7.50 16.88
N PRO A 311 -8.85 -8.77 16.58
CA PRO A 311 -8.13 -9.66 15.67
C PRO A 311 -8.24 -9.21 14.20
N TYR A 312 -7.12 -9.31 13.48
CA TYR A 312 -7.12 -9.11 12.03
C TYR A 312 -7.46 -10.44 11.35
N ASP A 313 -8.38 -10.39 10.38
CA ASP A 313 -8.91 -11.58 9.71
C ASP A 313 -7.80 -12.45 9.13
N TYR A 314 -7.65 -13.67 9.65
CA TYR A 314 -6.65 -14.67 9.23
C TYR A 314 -5.16 -14.29 9.39
N ALA A 315 -4.83 -13.19 10.02
CA ALA A 315 -3.44 -12.74 10.15
C ALA A 315 -2.59 -13.61 11.12
N LEU A 316 -3.21 -14.21 12.12
CA LEU A 316 -2.55 -15.11 13.09
C LEU A 316 -2.57 -16.58 12.68
N TYR A 317 -3.66 -17.03 12.05
CA TYR A 317 -3.88 -18.44 11.79
C TYR A 317 -3.05 -18.95 10.62
N ASP A 318 -2.32 -20.05 10.83
CA ASP A 318 -1.47 -20.71 9.83
C ASP A 318 -0.41 -19.79 9.20
N SER A 319 -0.13 -18.66 9.82
CA SER A 319 0.84 -17.70 9.31
C SER A 319 2.24 -18.32 9.17
N TYR A 320 2.62 -19.26 10.03
CA TYR A 320 3.85 -20.03 9.88
C TYR A 320 3.88 -20.95 8.64
N ARG A 321 2.75 -21.12 7.95
CA ARG A 321 2.62 -21.86 6.69
C ARG A 321 2.53 -20.95 5.48
N LEU A 322 2.60 -19.63 5.66
CA LEU A 322 2.72 -18.72 4.55
C LEU A 322 3.93 -19.13 3.71
N ASN A 323 3.68 -19.41 2.46
CA ASN A 323 4.70 -19.74 1.49
C ASN A 323 4.64 -18.71 0.38
N TYR A 324 5.60 -17.84 0.34
CA TYR A 324 5.77 -16.81 -0.68
C TYR A 324 6.94 -17.14 -1.58
N GLY A 325 6.96 -16.52 -2.74
CA GLY A 325 7.93 -16.78 -3.77
C GLY A 325 7.35 -17.64 -4.90
N PRO A 326 8.17 -18.08 -5.86
CA PRO A 326 7.69 -18.66 -7.11
C PRO A 326 6.85 -19.93 -6.95
N ASN A 327 7.02 -20.64 -5.85
CA ASN A 327 6.32 -21.88 -5.55
C ASN A 327 5.28 -21.75 -4.44
N ALA A 328 4.89 -20.55 -4.07
CA ALA A 328 3.88 -20.31 -3.05
C ALA A 328 2.58 -21.08 -3.36
N LYS A 329 2.10 -21.88 -2.41
CA LYS A 329 0.88 -22.67 -2.58
C LYS A 329 -0.31 -22.06 -1.86
N THR A 330 -0.07 -21.53 -0.68
CA THR A 330 -1.09 -20.90 0.16
C THR A 330 -0.56 -19.59 0.67
N ASN A 331 -1.39 -18.58 0.60
CA ASN A 331 -1.11 -17.27 1.14
C ASN A 331 -2.30 -16.81 1.98
N ARG A 332 -2.04 -15.93 2.93
CA ARG A 332 -3.05 -15.22 3.69
C ARG A 332 -3.02 -13.75 3.31
N GLY A 333 -4.12 -13.06 3.59
CA GLY A 333 -4.26 -11.64 3.31
C GLY A 333 -4.65 -11.34 1.87
N GLN A 334 -5.14 -10.15 1.67
CA GLN A 334 -5.52 -9.61 0.38
C GLN A 334 -4.28 -9.03 -0.32
N ARG A 335 -3.96 -9.50 -1.50
CA ARG A 335 -2.94 -8.90 -2.34
C ARG A 335 -3.47 -7.66 -3.03
N LEU A 336 -2.75 -6.55 -2.96
CA LEU A 336 -3.16 -5.29 -3.58
C LEU A 336 -2.59 -5.12 -4.99
N LEU A 337 -1.33 -5.48 -5.16
CA LEU A 337 -0.60 -5.43 -6.43
C LEU A 337 0.60 -6.38 -6.36
N GLY A 338 1.28 -6.60 -7.48
CA GLY A 338 2.47 -7.44 -7.56
C GLY A 338 3.35 -7.04 -8.72
N ALA A 339 4.45 -7.77 -8.90
CA ALA A 339 5.39 -7.57 -10.00
C ALA A 339 4.65 -7.55 -11.34
N MET A 340 4.81 -6.49 -12.11
CA MET A 340 4.09 -6.25 -13.36
C MET A 340 5.01 -5.72 -14.45
N GLY A 341 4.73 -6.09 -15.69
CA GLY A 341 5.40 -5.62 -16.90
C GLY A 341 4.99 -4.21 -17.31
N ALA A 342 5.32 -3.85 -18.54
CA ALA A 342 4.89 -2.60 -19.13
C ALA A 342 3.36 -2.45 -19.08
N TRP A 343 2.89 -1.27 -18.69
CA TRP A 343 1.49 -1.02 -18.44
C TRP A 343 1.11 0.40 -18.91
N GLY A 344 0.12 0.50 -19.77
CA GLY A 344 -0.25 1.79 -20.34
C GLY A 344 0.91 2.45 -21.09
N ALA A 345 1.28 3.66 -20.69
CA ALA A 345 2.44 4.37 -21.23
C ALA A 345 3.73 4.14 -20.43
N VAL A 346 3.70 3.30 -19.41
CA VAL A 346 4.87 2.92 -18.61
C VAL A 346 5.63 1.82 -19.36
N ASN A 347 6.87 2.09 -19.72
CA ASN A 347 7.70 1.19 -20.53
C ASN A 347 8.60 0.26 -19.70
N GLU A 348 8.55 0.37 -18.38
CA GLU A 348 9.41 -0.37 -17.47
C GLU A 348 8.57 -1.12 -16.44
N GLY A 349 8.78 -2.42 -16.33
CA GLY A 349 8.09 -3.25 -15.35
C GLY A 349 8.48 -2.91 -13.92
N GLU A 350 7.53 -2.92 -13.00
CA GLU A 350 7.72 -2.68 -11.57
C GLU A 350 7.86 -4.00 -10.81
N LEU A 351 8.83 -4.06 -9.90
CA LEU A 351 9.17 -5.23 -9.07
C LEU A 351 9.26 -4.82 -7.60
N ALA A 352 9.16 -5.79 -6.72
CA ALA A 352 9.49 -5.63 -5.31
C ALA A 352 8.81 -4.41 -4.67
N GLN A 353 7.49 -4.38 -4.76
CA GLN A 353 6.66 -3.34 -4.16
C GLN A 353 6.36 -3.67 -2.70
N GLY A 354 6.81 -2.84 -1.77
CA GLY A 354 6.56 -3.13 -0.37
C GLY A 354 6.99 -2.05 0.60
N HIS A 355 6.96 -2.40 1.87
CA HIS A 355 7.25 -1.58 3.04
C HIS A 355 6.57 -0.21 2.94
N ASN A 356 5.25 -0.27 2.96
CA ASN A 356 4.39 0.88 2.68
C ASN A 356 3.98 1.64 3.94
N SER A 357 3.61 2.89 3.74
CA SER A 357 2.77 3.66 4.64
C SER A 357 1.48 4.09 3.94
N VAL A 358 0.53 4.61 4.70
CA VAL A 358 -0.78 5.01 4.18
C VAL A 358 -1.19 6.38 4.72
N LEU A 359 -1.52 7.27 3.81
CA LEU A 359 -2.14 8.55 4.09
C LEU A 359 -3.65 8.44 3.88
N VAL A 360 -4.43 9.05 4.76
CA VAL A 360 -5.85 9.38 4.54
C VAL A 360 -5.96 10.89 4.64
N ASP A 361 -6.45 11.52 3.58
CA ASP A 361 -6.59 12.97 3.53
C ASP A 361 -7.83 13.46 4.31
N GLU A 362 -7.97 14.77 4.43
CA GLU A 362 -9.09 15.40 5.15
C GLU A 362 -10.46 15.12 4.54
N GLN A 363 -10.46 14.66 3.31
CA GLN A 363 -11.66 14.30 2.57
C GLN A 363 -12.00 12.81 2.66
N GLY A 364 -11.15 12.01 3.30
CA GLY A 364 -11.32 10.57 3.46
C GLY A 364 -10.79 9.74 2.30
N ASP A 365 -10.13 10.34 1.31
CA ASP A 365 -9.44 9.60 0.26
C ASP A 365 -8.12 9.04 0.79
N ALA A 366 -7.83 7.78 0.46
CA ALA A 366 -6.68 7.06 0.97
C ALA A 366 -5.62 6.83 -0.11
N PHE A 367 -4.35 6.85 0.31
CA PHE A 367 -3.20 6.68 -0.58
C PHE A 367 -2.17 5.76 0.07
N VAL A 368 -1.71 4.76 -0.68
CA VAL A 368 -0.57 3.94 -0.29
C VAL A 368 0.70 4.52 -0.90
N VAL A 369 1.72 4.65 -0.05
CA VAL A 369 3.06 5.13 -0.41
C VAL A 369 4.05 4.02 -0.11
N TYR A 370 4.82 3.62 -1.10
CA TYR A 370 5.71 2.47 -1.02
C TYR A 370 6.94 2.66 -1.91
N HIS A 371 7.97 1.84 -1.74
CA HIS A 371 9.06 1.80 -2.71
C HIS A 371 8.88 0.65 -3.70
N THR A 372 9.41 0.81 -4.90
CA THR A 372 9.39 -0.19 -5.98
C THR A 372 10.71 -0.23 -6.71
N ARG A 373 11.10 -1.41 -7.18
CA ARG A 373 12.22 -1.64 -8.09
C ARG A 373 11.73 -1.84 -9.52
N TYR A 374 12.64 -2.07 -10.44
CA TYR A 374 12.33 -2.13 -11.86
C TYR A 374 12.98 -3.34 -12.52
N GLN A 375 12.32 -3.84 -13.57
CA GLN A 375 12.72 -5.06 -14.26
C GLN A 375 14.14 -5.02 -14.84
N HIS A 376 14.58 -3.85 -15.32
CA HIS A 376 15.86 -3.69 -16.02
C HIS A 376 16.80 -2.64 -15.40
N LYS A 377 16.56 -2.19 -14.17
CA LYS A 377 17.35 -1.12 -13.53
C LYS A 377 18.15 -1.58 -12.29
N GLY A 378 18.43 -2.90 -12.20
CA GLY A 378 19.15 -3.45 -11.04
C GLY A 378 18.39 -3.24 -9.75
N GLU A 379 19.08 -2.74 -8.73
CA GLU A 379 18.48 -2.47 -7.40
C GLU A 379 18.03 -1.02 -7.20
N MET A 380 18.02 -0.22 -8.28
CA MET A 380 17.47 1.13 -8.22
C MET A 380 15.99 1.08 -7.82
N HIS A 381 15.60 1.96 -6.92
CA HIS A 381 14.23 2.05 -6.44
C HIS A 381 13.75 3.49 -6.38
N ASN A 382 12.44 3.68 -6.50
CA ASN A 382 11.78 4.96 -6.32
C ASN A 382 10.53 4.80 -5.47
N VAL A 383 10.07 5.92 -4.93
CA VAL A 383 8.80 6.01 -4.23
C VAL A 383 7.66 6.01 -5.24
N ARG A 384 6.56 5.32 -4.89
CA ARG A 384 5.30 5.33 -5.63
C ARG A 384 4.15 5.67 -4.71
N VAL A 385 3.17 6.35 -5.27
CA VAL A 385 1.90 6.64 -4.63
C VAL A 385 0.78 6.10 -5.49
N ARG A 386 -0.13 5.32 -4.91
CA ARG A 386 -1.38 4.90 -5.55
C ARG A 386 -2.55 5.24 -4.66
N GLN A 387 -3.67 5.63 -5.27
CA GLN A 387 -4.90 5.81 -4.52
C GLN A 387 -5.46 4.45 -4.11
N LEU A 388 -5.98 4.39 -2.90
CA LEU A 388 -6.71 3.23 -2.37
C LEU A 388 -8.21 3.49 -2.46
N PHE A 389 -8.95 2.43 -2.74
CA PHE A 389 -10.41 2.42 -2.71
C PHE A 389 -10.89 1.28 -1.81
N VAL A 390 -12.12 1.43 -1.33
CA VAL A 390 -12.81 0.38 -0.58
C VAL A 390 -13.99 -0.08 -1.43
N ASN A 391 -14.09 -1.38 -1.68
CA ASN A 391 -15.23 -1.92 -2.39
C ASN A 391 -16.47 -2.04 -1.48
N LYS A 392 -17.60 -2.49 -2.02
CA LYS A 392 -18.88 -2.62 -1.31
C LYS A 392 -18.79 -3.47 -0.04
N ASN A 393 -17.89 -4.45 -0.01
CA ASN A 393 -17.75 -5.42 1.08
C ASN A 393 -16.58 -5.08 2.03
N GLY A 394 -15.94 -3.92 1.85
CA GLY A 394 -14.86 -3.46 2.73
C GLY A 394 -13.50 -4.08 2.42
N PHE A 395 -13.25 -4.54 1.20
CA PHE A 395 -11.92 -4.95 0.76
C PHE A 395 -11.21 -3.77 0.09
N LEU A 396 -9.89 -3.64 0.35
CA LEU A 396 -9.07 -2.60 -0.23
C LEU A 396 -8.68 -2.94 -1.67
N LEU A 397 -8.59 -1.88 -2.47
CA LEU A 397 -8.17 -1.89 -3.86
C LEU A 397 -7.12 -0.81 -4.07
N THR A 398 -6.19 -1.01 -5.01
CA THR A 398 -5.29 0.04 -5.47
C THR A 398 -5.69 0.51 -6.86
N SER A 399 -5.50 1.80 -7.14
CA SER A 399 -5.66 2.32 -8.50
C SER A 399 -4.69 1.65 -9.49
N PRO A 400 -5.12 1.36 -10.74
CA PRO A 400 -4.27 0.75 -11.77
C PRO A 400 -3.02 1.54 -12.12
N PHE A 401 -3.09 2.86 -12.11
CA PHE A 401 -1.96 3.75 -12.34
C PHE A 401 -1.53 4.43 -11.06
N ARG A 402 -0.28 4.95 -11.00
CA ARG A 402 0.15 5.79 -9.90
C ARG A 402 -0.71 7.05 -9.81
N TYR A 403 -0.77 7.64 -8.64
CA TYR A 403 -1.44 8.91 -8.45
C TYR A 403 -0.69 10.02 -9.19
N THR A 404 -1.40 10.77 -10.03
CA THR A 404 -0.85 11.88 -10.82
C THR A 404 -1.72 13.14 -10.71
N GLY A 405 -2.34 13.33 -9.55
CA GLY A 405 -3.23 14.44 -9.26
C GLY A 405 -4.69 14.01 -9.17
N LYS A 406 -5.60 14.95 -9.35
CA LYS A 406 -7.04 14.78 -9.12
C LYS A 406 -7.62 13.57 -9.86
N GLN A 407 -8.31 12.72 -9.15
CA GLN A 407 -8.93 11.49 -9.64
C GLN A 407 -10.34 11.32 -9.08
N THR A 408 -10.99 10.18 -9.38
CA THR A 408 -12.24 9.77 -8.77
C THR A 408 -12.05 9.60 -7.26
N ARG A 409 -12.98 10.11 -6.47
CA ARG A 409 -12.96 10.01 -5.02
C ARG A 409 -13.75 8.79 -4.56
N GLN A 410 -13.44 8.28 -3.37
CA GLN A 410 -14.23 7.23 -2.74
C GLN A 410 -15.70 7.66 -2.60
N SER A 411 -15.95 8.90 -2.18
CA SER A 411 -17.30 9.45 -2.05
C SER A 411 -18.08 9.56 -3.38
N ASP A 412 -17.39 9.74 -4.51
CA ASP A 412 -18.03 9.71 -5.83
C ASP A 412 -18.53 8.30 -6.17
N ILE A 413 -17.71 7.27 -5.87
CA ILE A 413 -18.05 5.86 -6.12
C ILE A 413 -19.30 5.46 -5.32
N GLU A 414 -19.37 5.91 -4.06
CA GLU A 414 -20.45 5.56 -3.13
C GLU A 414 -21.73 6.33 -3.33
N SER A 415 -21.68 7.48 -3.98
CA SER A 415 -22.83 8.38 -4.14
C SER A 415 -23.46 8.41 -5.52
N LYS A 416 -22.75 7.93 -6.56
CA LYS A 416 -23.25 7.97 -7.93
C LYS A 416 -22.65 6.87 -8.81
N ARG A 417 -23.38 6.50 -9.85
CA ARG A 417 -22.87 5.70 -10.95
C ARG A 417 -22.14 6.63 -11.94
N LEU A 418 -20.83 6.46 -12.07
CA LEU A 418 -19.97 7.34 -12.87
C LEU A 418 -20.07 7.08 -14.37
N PHE A 419 -20.44 5.87 -14.78
CA PHE A 419 -20.46 5.45 -16.18
C PHE A 419 -21.70 4.63 -16.52
N THR A 420 -22.21 4.78 -17.75
CA THR A 420 -23.20 3.85 -18.32
C THR A 420 -22.52 2.60 -18.88
N SER A 421 -23.27 1.53 -19.13
CA SER A 421 -22.73 0.31 -19.74
C SER A 421 -22.16 0.56 -21.14
N GLU A 422 -22.76 1.47 -21.91
CA GLU A 422 -22.29 1.88 -23.23
C GLU A 422 -20.96 2.65 -23.15
N GLN A 423 -20.78 3.48 -22.13
CA GLN A 423 -19.50 4.18 -21.90
C GLN A 423 -18.40 3.22 -21.47
N VAL A 424 -18.74 2.19 -20.71
CA VAL A 424 -17.81 1.14 -20.30
C VAL A 424 -17.45 0.24 -21.49
N ALA A 425 -18.40 -0.14 -22.34
CA ALA A 425 -18.14 -1.05 -23.46
C ALA A 425 -16.96 -0.58 -24.32
N GLY A 426 -16.09 -1.49 -24.70
CA GLY A 426 -14.91 -1.22 -25.54
C GLY A 426 -13.74 -2.15 -25.24
N THR A 427 -12.59 -1.82 -25.80
CA THR A 427 -11.34 -2.61 -25.65
C THR A 427 -10.56 -2.12 -24.44
N TYR A 428 -10.01 -3.07 -23.69
CA TYR A 428 -9.24 -2.84 -22.46
C TYR A 428 -7.91 -3.59 -22.50
N GLN A 429 -6.93 -3.09 -21.78
CA GLN A 429 -5.88 -3.95 -21.23
C GLN A 429 -6.27 -4.38 -19.82
N MET A 430 -6.07 -5.64 -19.53
CA MET A 430 -6.28 -6.28 -18.24
C MET A 430 -4.95 -6.77 -17.68
N MET A 431 -4.71 -6.52 -16.39
CA MET A 431 -3.57 -7.01 -15.63
C MET A 431 -4.06 -7.80 -14.43
N LEU A 432 -3.74 -9.08 -14.38
CA LEU A 432 -3.99 -9.92 -13.21
C LEU A 432 -2.73 -9.97 -12.35
N HIS A 433 -2.87 -9.88 -11.03
CA HIS A 433 -1.78 -9.97 -10.06
C HIS A 433 -1.84 -11.30 -9.28
N PRO A 434 -1.34 -12.41 -9.85
CA PRO A 434 -1.36 -13.73 -9.22
C PRO A 434 -0.33 -13.83 -8.11
N TYR A 435 -0.46 -14.85 -7.24
CA TYR A 435 0.53 -15.10 -6.18
C TYR A 435 1.88 -15.58 -6.69
N LYS A 436 1.88 -16.32 -7.81
CA LYS A 436 3.02 -17.10 -8.26
C LYS A 436 3.64 -16.46 -9.48
N LEU A 437 4.78 -15.85 -9.26
CA LEU A 437 5.68 -15.41 -10.32
C LEU A 437 7.08 -15.89 -9.98
N ASP A 438 7.87 -16.23 -10.99
CA ASP A 438 9.27 -16.54 -10.79
C ASP A 438 10.09 -15.25 -10.66
N HIS A 439 10.11 -14.71 -9.44
CA HIS A 439 10.81 -13.47 -9.13
C HIS A 439 12.32 -13.59 -9.31
N GLN A 440 12.90 -14.79 -9.15
CA GLN A 440 14.34 -15.00 -9.37
C GLN A 440 14.74 -14.75 -10.82
N ASN A 441 13.86 -15.10 -11.76
CA ASN A 441 14.01 -14.76 -13.16
C ASN A 441 13.35 -13.44 -13.56
N LYS A 442 12.98 -12.60 -12.60
CA LYS A 442 12.31 -11.29 -12.80
C LYS A 442 11.02 -11.40 -13.62
N GLN A 443 10.31 -12.50 -13.46
CA GLN A 443 9.02 -12.69 -14.09
C GLN A 443 8.02 -11.65 -13.57
N VAL A 444 7.20 -11.13 -14.45
CA VAL A 444 6.16 -10.14 -14.17
C VAL A 444 4.83 -10.60 -14.75
N SER A 445 3.73 -10.08 -14.22
CA SER A 445 2.43 -10.19 -14.87
C SER A 445 2.43 -9.35 -16.14
N GLU A 446 1.94 -9.93 -17.23
CA GLU A 446 1.79 -9.25 -18.51
C GLU A 446 0.34 -8.83 -18.74
N ALA A 447 0.14 -7.69 -19.37
CA ALA A 447 -1.19 -7.23 -19.73
C ALA A 447 -1.72 -8.00 -20.93
N GLN A 448 -3.00 -8.34 -20.91
CA GLN A 448 -3.72 -8.91 -22.05
C GLN A 448 -4.84 -7.99 -22.54
N THR A 449 -5.13 -8.05 -23.83
CA THR A 449 -6.22 -7.27 -24.42
C THR A 449 -7.54 -8.03 -24.31
N ILE A 450 -8.56 -7.35 -23.78
CA ILE A 450 -9.92 -7.89 -23.66
C ILE A 450 -10.94 -6.89 -24.19
N THR A 451 -12.16 -7.33 -24.40
CA THR A 451 -13.31 -6.48 -24.77
C THR A 451 -14.41 -6.63 -23.72
N LEU A 452 -14.88 -5.51 -23.18
CA LEU A 452 -16.12 -5.44 -22.40
C LEU A 452 -17.26 -5.04 -23.34
N THR A 453 -18.35 -5.81 -23.34
CA THR A 453 -19.54 -5.49 -24.14
C THR A 453 -20.58 -4.73 -23.31
N ALA A 454 -21.47 -3.97 -23.93
CA ALA A 454 -22.51 -3.24 -23.22
C ALA A 454 -23.57 -4.15 -22.57
N ASP A 455 -23.69 -5.38 -23.03
CA ASP A 455 -24.58 -6.41 -22.47
C ASP A 455 -23.90 -7.27 -21.38
N GLY A 456 -22.70 -6.84 -20.90
CA GLY A 456 -22.08 -7.38 -19.70
C GLY A 456 -21.13 -8.56 -19.92
N LYS A 457 -20.61 -8.79 -21.13
CA LYS A 457 -19.64 -9.86 -21.39
C LYS A 457 -18.22 -9.35 -21.34
N ILE A 458 -17.30 -10.22 -20.91
CA ILE A 458 -15.85 -10.07 -21.04
C ILE A 458 -15.38 -11.06 -22.10
N ILE A 459 -14.74 -10.58 -23.15
CA ILE A 459 -14.24 -11.39 -24.25
C ILE A 459 -12.74 -11.19 -24.38
N GLY A 460 -11.97 -12.26 -24.30
CA GLY A 460 -10.50 -12.23 -24.42
C GLY A 460 -9.93 -13.59 -24.75
N ASP A 461 -8.65 -13.63 -25.12
CA ASP A 461 -7.96 -14.88 -25.36
C ASP A 461 -7.81 -15.66 -24.05
N GLY A 462 -8.24 -16.92 -24.02
CA GLY A 462 -8.23 -17.74 -22.83
C GLY A 462 -9.36 -17.46 -21.82
N ILE A 463 -10.29 -16.56 -22.09
CA ILE A 463 -11.47 -16.30 -21.24
C ILE A 463 -12.67 -17.02 -21.88
N GLU A 464 -13.16 -18.07 -21.23
CA GLU A 464 -14.26 -18.88 -21.78
C GLU A 464 -15.64 -18.29 -21.49
N ASP A 465 -15.90 -17.84 -20.24
CA ASP A 465 -17.19 -17.28 -19.79
C ASP A 465 -16.96 -16.07 -18.90
N GLY A 466 -16.62 -14.91 -19.49
CA GLY A 466 -16.38 -13.69 -18.74
C GLY A 466 -17.64 -12.80 -18.64
N VAL A 467 -17.92 -12.29 -17.46
CA VAL A 467 -19.05 -11.39 -17.19
C VAL A 467 -18.59 -10.16 -16.43
N TRP A 468 -19.24 -9.02 -16.68
CA TRP A 468 -19.07 -7.82 -15.88
C TRP A 468 -20.41 -7.13 -15.65
N GLU A 469 -20.58 -6.55 -14.48
CA GLU A 469 -21.79 -5.80 -14.15
C GLU A 469 -21.52 -4.73 -13.08
N PHE A 470 -22.40 -3.73 -13.01
CA PHE A 470 -22.49 -2.88 -11.84
C PHE A 470 -23.37 -3.57 -10.79
N THR A 471 -22.86 -3.69 -9.56
CA THR A 471 -23.57 -4.34 -8.44
C THR A 471 -24.59 -3.44 -7.75
N ASP A 472 -24.70 -2.17 -8.17
CA ASP A 472 -25.62 -1.16 -7.65
C ASP A 472 -26.00 -0.19 -8.77
N GLU A 473 -27.30 0.10 -8.92
CA GLU A 473 -27.79 0.99 -9.98
C GLU A 473 -27.30 2.45 -9.83
N ASN A 474 -27.04 2.87 -8.59
CA ASN A 474 -26.72 4.25 -8.24
C ASN A 474 -25.26 4.46 -7.82
N LYS A 475 -24.41 3.42 -7.89
CA LYS A 475 -23.03 3.45 -7.43
C LYS A 475 -22.07 2.87 -8.47
N SER A 476 -20.79 3.12 -8.29
CA SER A 476 -19.75 2.66 -9.21
C SER A 476 -19.04 1.38 -8.74
N PHE A 477 -19.73 0.55 -7.95
CA PHE A 477 -19.24 -0.78 -7.60
C PHE A 477 -19.48 -1.77 -8.74
N VAL A 478 -18.52 -2.64 -8.97
CA VAL A 478 -18.54 -3.61 -10.06
C VAL A 478 -18.26 -5.03 -9.57
N HIS A 479 -18.76 -5.98 -10.32
CA HIS A 479 -18.43 -7.38 -10.26
C HIS A 479 -17.86 -7.81 -11.61
N LEU A 480 -16.79 -8.58 -11.59
CA LEU A 480 -16.18 -9.21 -12.75
C LEU A 480 -16.09 -10.71 -12.45
N GLU A 481 -16.57 -11.54 -13.36
CA GLU A 481 -16.30 -12.97 -13.36
C GLU A 481 -15.34 -13.27 -14.50
N ILE A 482 -14.18 -13.83 -14.17
CA ILE A 482 -13.12 -14.16 -15.12
C ILE A 482 -12.68 -15.58 -14.82
N ASP A 483 -12.88 -16.50 -15.77
CA ASP A 483 -12.54 -17.91 -15.65
C ASP A 483 -13.16 -18.57 -14.39
N LEU A 484 -14.44 -18.28 -14.12
CA LEU A 484 -15.22 -18.77 -12.97
C LEU A 484 -14.72 -18.24 -11.61
N GLU A 485 -13.91 -17.21 -11.59
CA GLU A 485 -13.44 -16.53 -10.39
C GLU A 485 -14.06 -15.14 -10.27
N ASP A 486 -14.61 -14.86 -9.09
CA ASP A 486 -15.32 -13.61 -8.81
C ASP A 486 -14.38 -12.53 -8.27
N TYR A 487 -14.42 -11.34 -8.87
CA TYR A 487 -13.71 -10.16 -8.43
C TYR A 487 -14.68 -9.01 -8.19
N TYR A 488 -14.61 -8.38 -7.03
CA TYR A 488 -15.47 -7.25 -6.65
C TYR A 488 -14.65 -5.98 -6.51
N GLY A 489 -15.11 -4.91 -7.11
CA GLY A 489 -14.31 -3.69 -7.19
C GLY A 489 -15.07 -2.44 -7.51
N VAL A 490 -14.37 -1.53 -8.17
CA VAL A 490 -14.85 -0.19 -8.53
C VAL A 490 -14.53 0.15 -9.97
N ALA A 491 -15.42 0.93 -10.62
CA ALA A 491 -15.15 1.59 -11.88
C ALA A 491 -14.83 3.06 -11.61
N ILE A 492 -13.68 3.52 -12.07
CA ILE A 492 -13.14 4.85 -11.82
C ILE A 492 -12.65 5.52 -13.10
N ARG A 493 -12.51 6.83 -13.07
CA ARG A 493 -11.73 7.56 -14.08
C ARG A 493 -10.38 7.91 -13.47
N GLN A 494 -9.31 7.52 -14.16
CA GLN A 494 -7.95 7.76 -13.71
C GLN A 494 -7.09 8.35 -14.84
N ASN A 495 -6.14 9.23 -14.50
CA ASN A 495 -5.13 9.66 -15.43
C ASN A 495 -4.22 8.48 -15.81
N VAL A 496 -3.88 8.38 -17.08
CA VAL A 496 -2.92 7.39 -17.56
C VAL A 496 -1.51 7.87 -17.23
N ASP A 497 -0.76 7.04 -16.54
CA ASP A 497 0.59 7.38 -16.10
C ASP A 497 1.49 7.78 -17.26
N HIS A 498 2.37 8.76 -17.04
CA HIS A 498 3.28 9.36 -18.01
C HIS A 498 2.64 10.06 -19.23
N LEU A 499 1.32 10.23 -19.26
CA LEU A 499 0.64 10.97 -20.31
C LEU A 499 0.02 12.27 -19.77
N LEU A 500 0.30 13.38 -20.45
CA LEU A 500 -0.27 14.67 -20.08
C LEU A 500 -1.74 14.76 -20.52
N ASN A 501 -2.63 15.07 -19.57
CA ASN A 501 -4.06 15.25 -19.80
C ASN A 501 -4.79 14.06 -20.45
N ALA A 502 -4.26 12.85 -20.30
CA ALA A 502 -4.89 11.63 -20.71
C ALA A 502 -5.54 10.92 -19.51
N SER A 503 -6.80 10.52 -19.64
CA SER A 503 -7.49 9.73 -18.63
C SER A 503 -8.27 8.60 -19.26
N ALA A 504 -8.45 7.51 -18.53
CA ALA A 504 -9.17 6.33 -18.98
C ALA A 504 -10.23 5.91 -17.96
N ILE A 505 -11.26 5.19 -18.42
CA ILE A 505 -12.09 4.37 -17.54
C ILE A 505 -11.24 3.19 -17.10
N CYS A 506 -11.13 2.99 -15.80
CA CYS A 506 -10.37 1.92 -15.19
C CYS A 506 -11.27 1.10 -14.27
N PHE A 507 -10.92 -0.16 -14.10
CA PHE A 507 -11.46 -1.03 -13.07
C PHE A 507 -10.32 -1.45 -12.15
N SER A 508 -10.62 -1.49 -10.88
CA SER A 508 -9.80 -2.18 -9.89
C SER A 508 -10.71 -3.10 -9.10
N ALA A 509 -10.40 -4.37 -9.08
CA ALA A 509 -11.20 -5.37 -8.39
C ALA A 509 -10.31 -6.43 -7.73
N VAL A 510 -10.85 -7.13 -6.75
CA VAL A 510 -10.14 -8.17 -6.00
C VAL A 510 -11.02 -9.38 -5.79
N LYS A 511 -10.39 -10.56 -5.77
CA LYS A 511 -10.97 -11.78 -5.23
C LYS A 511 -11.03 -11.64 -3.72
N GLU A 512 -12.23 -11.58 -3.17
CA GLU A 512 -12.44 -11.27 -1.75
C GLU A 512 -12.08 -12.45 -0.84
N SER A 513 -10.82 -12.51 -0.44
CA SER A 513 -10.35 -13.55 0.47
C SER A 513 -9.13 -13.12 1.27
N TYR A 514 -9.25 -13.12 2.59
CA TYR A 514 -8.10 -13.05 3.49
C TYR A 514 -7.54 -14.44 3.82
N GLN A 515 -8.36 -15.47 3.69
CA GLN A 515 -7.98 -16.85 4.03
C GLN A 515 -7.11 -17.51 2.96
N TYR A 516 -7.46 -17.31 1.70
CA TYR A 516 -6.79 -17.98 0.56
C TYR A 516 -5.99 -17.03 -0.31
N GLY A 517 -5.73 -15.83 0.21
CA GLY A 517 -5.00 -14.78 -0.47
C GLY A 517 -5.77 -14.23 -1.68
N GLY A 518 -6.51 -13.17 -1.48
CA GLY A 518 -7.21 -12.50 -2.57
C GLY A 518 -6.23 -11.97 -3.62
N GLU A 519 -6.57 -12.11 -4.89
CA GLU A 519 -5.83 -11.59 -6.03
C GLU A 519 -6.44 -10.26 -6.48
N ALA A 520 -5.64 -9.41 -7.13
CA ALA A 520 -6.13 -8.18 -7.71
C ALA A 520 -6.16 -8.25 -9.23
N VAL A 521 -7.13 -7.60 -9.83
CA VAL A 521 -7.23 -7.42 -11.28
C VAL A 521 -7.46 -5.95 -11.61
N TRP A 522 -6.72 -5.44 -12.59
CA TRP A 522 -6.85 -4.09 -13.10
C TRP A 522 -7.20 -4.09 -14.57
N LEU A 523 -8.07 -3.15 -14.97
CA LEU A 523 -8.38 -2.90 -16.37
C LEU A 523 -8.25 -1.40 -16.65
N TYR A 524 -7.80 -1.04 -17.85
CA TYR A 524 -8.00 0.32 -18.36
C TYR A 524 -8.41 0.30 -19.81
N LYS A 525 -9.31 1.23 -20.17
CA LYS A 525 -9.93 1.29 -21.49
C LYS A 525 -8.97 1.86 -22.54
N LEU A 526 -8.87 1.14 -23.67
CA LEU A 526 -8.09 1.53 -24.83
C LEU A 526 -9.02 2.16 -25.87
N ASP A 527 -9.38 3.42 -25.75
CA ASP A 527 -10.08 4.07 -26.84
C ASP A 527 -9.47 5.45 -27.12
N ASN A 528 -9.67 5.91 -28.36
CA ASN A 528 -9.20 7.20 -28.84
C ASN A 528 -9.90 8.39 -28.14
N SER A 529 -10.85 8.16 -27.24
CA SER A 529 -11.56 9.17 -26.47
C SER A 529 -10.79 9.65 -25.23
N THR A 530 -9.60 9.09 -24.97
CA THR A 530 -8.71 9.52 -23.88
C THR A 530 -8.05 10.88 -24.14
N THR A 531 -8.26 11.49 -25.30
CA THR A 531 -7.79 12.85 -25.58
C THR A 531 -8.66 13.88 -24.88
N GLY A 532 -8.05 14.54 -23.94
CA GLY A 532 -8.47 15.64 -23.13
C GLY A 532 -9.76 16.40 -23.41
N ILE A 533 -10.46 16.72 -22.36
CA ILE A 533 -11.63 17.60 -22.25
C ILE A 533 -12.87 17.04 -22.99
N HIS A 534 -13.41 15.94 -22.52
CA HIS A 534 -14.82 15.66 -22.76
C HIS A 534 -15.68 16.39 -21.73
N ASN A 535 -16.43 17.36 -22.30
CA ASN A 535 -17.64 17.97 -21.79
C ASN A 535 -17.86 17.83 -20.26
N VAL A 536 -17.52 18.87 -19.55
CA VAL A 536 -18.36 19.27 -18.43
C VAL A 536 -19.77 19.34 -19.00
N GLU A 537 -20.65 18.40 -18.71
CA GLU A 537 -22.10 18.59 -18.90
C GLU A 537 -22.46 19.83 -18.08
N ARG A 538 -22.51 20.93 -18.76
CA ARG A 538 -23.10 22.12 -18.20
C ARG A 538 -24.60 21.86 -18.24
N GLU A 539 -25.23 21.86 -17.08
CA GLU A 539 -26.65 22.09 -16.98
C GLU A 539 -27.09 23.11 -18.05
N ASN A 540 -28.19 22.87 -18.72
CA ASN A 540 -28.78 23.73 -19.70
C ASN A 540 -29.05 25.14 -19.13
N VAL A 541 -28.02 25.96 -19.11
CA VAL A 541 -28.19 27.40 -18.87
C VAL A 541 -28.60 28.01 -20.19
N ASN A 542 -29.76 28.60 -20.19
CA ASN A 542 -30.41 29.33 -21.29
C ASN A 542 -29.39 30.17 -22.06
N THR A 543 -29.03 29.73 -23.29
CA THR A 543 -27.86 30.19 -24.06
C THR A 543 -27.97 31.56 -24.66
N ALA A 544 -29.14 32.21 -24.57
CA ALA A 544 -29.41 33.50 -25.24
C ALA A 544 -28.63 34.70 -24.67
N ASN A 545 -28.12 34.63 -23.45
CA ASN A 545 -27.46 35.75 -22.74
C ASN A 545 -26.05 35.45 -22.22
N ALA A 546 -25.39 34.39 -22.70
CA ALA A 546 -24.05 34.06 -22.23
C ALA A 546 -23.00 35.09 -22.65
N PRO A 547 -22.09 35.50 -21.78
CA PRO A 547 -21.02 36.44 -22.09
C PRO A 547 -20.05 35.85 -23.12
N SER A 548 -19.60 36.71 -24.04
CA SER A 548 -18.60 36.37 -25.06
C SER A 548 -17.23 36.94 -24.66
N TYR A 549 -16.16 36.19 -24.94
CA TYR A 549 -14.78 36.58 -24.65
C TYR A 549 -13.93 36.49 -25.92
N ASN A 550 -12.94 37.35 -26.08
CA ASN A 550 -11.92 37.19 -27.13
C ASN A 550 -10.89 36.11 -26.74
N LEU A 551 -9.93 35.83 -27.63
CA LEU A 551 -8.88 34.84 -27.39
C LEU A 551 -7.95 35.17 -26.20
N ALA A 552 -7.91 36.43 -25.78
CA ALA A 552 -7.18 36.90 -24.61
C ALA A 552 -7.98 36.78 -23.29
N GLY A 553 -9.18 36.18 -23.34
CA GLY A 553 -10.04 35.99 -22.16
C GLY A 553 -10.78 37.25 -21.71
N GLN A 554 -10.72 38.34 -22.49
CA GLN A 554 -11.43 39.59 -22.18
C GLN A 554 -12.88 39.50 -22.66
N ARG A 555 -13.84 39.95 -21.84
CA ARG A 555 -15.25 40.01 -22.20
C ARG A 555 -15.46 41.02 -23.34
N VAL A 556 -16.17 40.62 -24.38
CA VAL A 556 -16.42 41.45 -25.56
C VAL A 556 -17.89 41.73 -25.75
N SER A 557 -18.19 42.88 -26.42
CA SER A 557 -19.55 43.31 -26.70
C SER A 557 -20.18 42.49 -27.83
N LYS A 558 -21.51 42.62 -27.97
CA LYS A 558 -22.28 42.01 -29.09
C LYS A 558 -21.80 42.46 -30.49
N ASN A 559 -21.10 43.59 -30.61
CA ASN A 559 -20.62 44.15 -31.88
C ASN A 559 -19.15 43.84 -32.15
N TYR A 560 -18.49 43.03 -31.31
CA TYR A 560 -17.10 42.65 -31.52
C TYR A 560 -16.95 41.79 -32.77
N LYS A 561 -15.98 42.14 -33.63
CA LYS A 561 -15.64 41.38 -34.85
C LYS A 561 -14.35 40.61 -34.61
N GLY A 562 -14.34 39.34 -34.94
CA GLY A 562 -13.21 38.46 -34.74
C GLY A 562 -13.58 37.13 -34.10
N ILE A 563 -12.61 36.43 -33.58
CA ILE A 563 -12.82 35.13 -32.90
C ILE A 563 -13.32 35.39 -31.48
N ILE A 564 -14.50 34.84 -31.16
CA ILE A 564 -15.07 34.87 -29.80
C ILE A 564 -15.20 33.47 -29.24
N ILE A 565 -15.12 33.39 -27.92
CA ILE A 565 -15.43 32.20 -27.14
C ILE A 565 -16.71 32.47 -26.35
N GLN A 566 -17.74 31.67 -26.58
CA GLN A 566 -19.01 31.75 -25.86
C GLN A 566 -19.46 30.33 -25.50
N ASN A 567 -19.76 30.09 -24.24
CA ASN A 567 -20.10 28.75 -23.73
C ASN A 567 -19.05 27.67 -24.09
N GLY A 568 -17.76 28.02 -24.04
CA GLY A 568 -16.67 27.10 -24.36
C GLY A 568 -16.49 26.79 -25.86
N LYS A 569 -17.32 27.37 -26.76
CA LYS A 569 -17.20 27.18 -28.21
C LYS A 569 -16.58 28.40 -28.86
N LYS A 570 -15.74 28.18 -29.89
CA LYS A 570 -15.16 29.23 -30.73
C LYS A 570 -16.11 29.56 -31.89
N PHE A 571 -16.33 30.86 -32.12
CA PHE A 571 -17.09 31.39 -33.26
C PHE A 571 -16.32 32.51 -33.95
N ILE A 572 -16.43 32.62 -35.26
CA ILE A 572 -15.96 33.80 -36.01
C ILE A 572 -17.15 34.74 -36.21
N LYS A 573 -17.05 35.91 -35.60
CA LYS A 573 -18.05 36.96 -35.75
C LYS A 573 -17.56 37.96 -36.81
N LYS A 574 -18.26 38.04 -37.95
CA LYS A 574 -17.90 38.90 -39.07
C LYS A 574 -18.40 40.35 -38.89
#